data_5ebe7d3b07fa35ef61340463f047b42d
#
_entry.id   5ebe7d3b07fa35ef61340463f047b42d
#
_cell.length_a   1.000
_cell.length_b   1.000
_cell.length_c   1.000
_cell.angle_alpha   90.00
_cell.angle_beta   90.00
_cell.angle_gamma   90.00
#
_symmetry.space_group_name_H-M   'P 1'
#
loop_
_entity.id
_entity.type
_entity.pdbx_description
1 polymer ?
#
loop_
_entity_poly.entity_id
_entity_poly.type
_entity_poly.pdbx_seq_one_letter_code
_entity_poly.pdbx_strand_id
1 'polypeptide(L)'
;MNNENSYEEELTQYLSYDKRFVVRSVSSHPVVAEGQLSKKVVGYLDLRHLVGRKVPYDMLEDHELNIKNTSELRVAIVCNWNDKCGISTYTGYLAKAIHPKIKEMRIFSEVSDDQIKEDESYVERCWERGESLLPLAQKILDWKPDLIIIQHEYGIFPNAFRFMQFMEALDGTPYVVAMHSVYEHLDKLVYTEACKNIVVHSDDAKSILQKLGNTRDIDVIHHGCVEFEEIDELWNIMRSPYTIMQFGFGFNYKGVDRAIKAISHLKKSNPEKFENIFYFYLCSTNTHNMVVHNDYYDSLVALAEEEGVRDNIAIVRKYQSERMLSLYLRLAKLVVFPYVVNGDNKVYGASGAIRIAMAHGKPVICSDSHLFDDLEGIIPRPTSPTALAEEIDRIFSDDDHRNEVINSAMEYVREHSWENSANDYLAIYEKIMKKRISNV
;
A
#
# COMPACT_ATOMS: atom_id res chain seq x y z
N MET A 1 -5.90 -26.39 17.80
CA MET A 1 -6.34 -27.19 16.64
C MET A 1 -7.62 -26.66 15.96
N ASN A 2 -8.04 -25.40 16.19
CA ASN A 2 -9.31 -24.90 15.63
C ASN A 2 -9.19 -23.58 14.83
N ASN A 3 -7.98 -23.13 14.47
CA ASN A 3 -7.83 -21.88 13.71
C ASN A 3 -7.34 -22.06 12.26
N GLU A 4 -6.87 -23.25 11.90
CA GLU A 4 -6.43 -23.49 10.51
C GLU A 4 -7.60 -23.64 9.54
N ASN A 5 -8.73 -24.18 10.00
CA ASN A 5 -9.93 -24.35 9.16
C ASN A 5 -10.62 -23.03 8.78
N SER A 6 -10.52 -21.98 9.58
CA SER A 6 -11.18 -20.70 9.25
C SER A 6 -10.48 -19.94 8.13
N TYR A 7 -9.16 -20.08 8.02
CA TYR A 7 -8.37 -19.43 6.96
C TYR A 7 -8.50 -20.13 5.61
N GLU A 8 -8.60 -21.46 5.60
CA GLU A 8 -8.88 -22.19 4.36
C GLU A 8 -10.30 -21.89 3.84
N GLU A 9 -11.27 -21.68 4.72
CA GLU A 9 -12.63 -21.27 4.36
C GLU A 9 -12.66 -19.83 3.83
N GLU A 10 -11.94 -18.88 4.45
CA GLU A 10 -11.82 -17.51 3.94
C GLU A 10 -11.08 -17.46 2.60
N LEU A 11 -9.98 -18.18 2.46
CA LEU A 11 -9.23 -18.25 1.19
C LEU A 11 -10.11 -18.89 0.09
N THR A 12 -10.87 -19.93 0.43
CA THR A 12 -11.81 -20.58 -0.48
C THR A 12 -12.95 -19.64 -0.85
N GLN A 13 -13.41 -18.79 0.05
CA GLN A 13 -14.42 -17.78 -0.20
C GLN A 13 -13.88 -16.66 -1.11
N TYR A 14 -12.63 -16.23 -0.92
CA TYR A 14 -11.97 -15.27 -1.81
C TYR A 14 -11.69 -15.83 -3.22
N LEU A 15 -11.39 -17.11 -3.35
CA LEU A 15 -11.09 -17.77 -4.61
C LEU A 15 -12.34 -18.31 -5.34
N SER A 16 -13.51 -18.40 -4.68
CA SER A 16 -14.70 -19.13 -5.17
C SER A 16 -15.77 -18.26 -5.83
N TYR A 17 -15.50 -17.03 -6.21
CA TYR A 17 -16.49 -16.20 -6.90
C TYR A 17 -16.87 -16.72 -8.30
N ASP A 18 -16.12 -17.64 -8.88
CA ASP A 18 -16.54 -18.38 -10.06
C ASP A 18 -16.94 -19.82 -9.71
N LYS A 19 -18.24 -20.07 -9.60
CA LYS A 19 -18.83 -21.39 -9.28
C LYS A 19 -18.41 -22.54 -10.23
N ARG A 20 -17.71 -22.25 -11.31
CA ARG A 20 -17.19 -23.24 -12.27
C ARG A 20 -15.85 -23.82 -11.85
N PHE A 21 -15.16 -23.22 -10.86
CA PHE A 21 -13.86 -23.66 -10.38
C PHE A 21 -13.88 -23.86 -8.86
N VAL A 22 -14.57 -24.94 -8.43
CA VAL A 22 -14.46 -25.39 -7.05
C VAL A 22 -13.09 -26.04 -6.88
N VAL A 23 -12.16 -25.35 -6.27
CA VAL A 23 -10.99 -25.98 -5.67
C VAL A 23 -11.52 -26.76 -4.45
N ARG A 24 -11.89 -28.01 -4.67
CA ARG A 24 -12.21 -28.93 -3.58
C ARG A 24 -10.94 -29.19 -2.80
N SER A 25 -10.87 -28.63 -1.61
CA SER A 25 -9.92 -28.87 -0.53
C SER A 25 -8.45 -28.96 -0.99
N VAL A 26 -7.68 -27.94 -0.72
CA VAL A 26 -6.26 -28.13 -0.46
C VAL A 26 -6.18 -28.84 0.89
N SER A 27 -6.27 -30.17 0.87
CA SER A 27 -5.94 -30.94 2.06
C SER A 27 -4.45 -30.72 2.33
N SER A 28 -4.10 -30.55 3.59
CA SER A 28 -2.74 -30.39 4.09
C SER A 28 -1.78 -31.58 3.83
N HIS A 29 -2.13 -32.46 2.90
CA HIS A 29 -1.32 -33.59 2.48
C HIS A 29 -1.06 -33.51 0.98
N PRO A 30 0.20 -33.45 0.54
CA PRO A 30 0.57 -33.45 -0.87
C PRO A 30 0.46 -34.88 -1.40
N VAL A 31 -0.72 -35.39 -1.60
CA VAL A 31 -0.97 -36.59 -2.39
C VAL A 31 -1.88 -36.23 -3.54
N VAL A 32 -1.36 -35.42 -4.42
CA VAL A 32 -1.81 -35.40 -5.80
C VAL A 32 -0.71 -36.12 -6.57
N ALA A 33 -1.02 -37.29 -7.13
CA ALA A 33 -0.08 -37.99 -7.98
C ALA A 33 0.42 -37.03 -9.05
N GLU A 34 1.74 -36.88 -9.16
CA GLU A 34 2.43 -35.93 -10.06
C GLU A 34 1.89 -35.85 -11.48
N GLY A 35 1.29 -36.93 -11.98
CA GLY A 35 0.69 -36.99 -13.32
C GLY A 35 -0.67 -36.29 -13.49
N GLN A 36 -1.39 -35.97 -12.41
CA GLN A 36 -2.70 -35.31 -12.51
C GLN A 36 -2.63 -33.78 -12.35
N LEU A 37 -1.67 -33.27 -11.60
CA LEU A 37 -1.44 -31.84 -11.49
C LEU A 37 -0.85 -31.26 -12.78
N SER A 38 0.11 -31.96 -13.37
CA SER A 38 0.73 -31.56 -14.63
C SER A 38 -0.28 -31.52 -15.80
N LYS A 39 -1.22 -32.47 -15.86
CA LYS A 39 -2.25 -32.47 -16.91
C LYS A 39 -3.31 -31.38 -16.71
N LYS A 40 -3.66 -31.02 -15.49
CA LYS A 40 -4.62 -29.93 -15.24
C LYS A 40 -3.99 -28.57 -15.46
N VAL A 41 -2.75 -28.36 -14.99
CA VAL A 41 -2.01 -27.11 -15.20
C VAL A 41 -1.66 -26.90 -16.66
N VAL A 42 -1.24 -27.94 -17.37
CA VAL A 42 -1.00 -27.89 -18.83
C VAL A 42 -2.30 -27.66 -19.61
N GLY A 43 -3.43 -28.21 -19.18
CA GLY A 43 -4.73 -27.92 -19.79
C GLY A 43 -5.18 -26.45 -19.59
N TYR A 44 -4.79 -25.81 -18.52
CA TYR A 44 -5.08 -24.38 -18.26
C TYR A 44 -4.11 -23.45 -18.99
N LEU A 45 -2.87 -23.83 -19.17
CA LEU A 45 -1.89 -23.05 -19.96
C LEU A 45 -2.16 -23.13 -21.46
N ASP A 46 -2.88 -24.14 -21.93
CA ASP A 46 -3.23 -24.31 -23.35
C ASP A 46 -4.56 -23.63 -23.74
N LEU A 47 -5.17 -22.85 -22.84
CA LEU A 47 -6.25 -21.91 -23.15
C LEU A 47 -5.83 -20.76 -24.08
N ARG A 48 -4.56 -20.73 -24.50
CA ARG A 48 -4.08 -19.94 -25.65
C ARG A 48 -4.91 -20.12 -26.92
N HIS A 49 -5.68 -21.20 -27.03
CA HIS A 49 -6.60 -21.46 -28.12
C HIS A 49 -8.02 -20.93 -27.94
N LEU A 50 -8.40 -20.51 -26.70
CA LEU A 50 -9.72 -19.94 -26.38
C LEU A 50 -9.75 -18.42 -26.33
N VAL A 51 -8.63 -17.77 -26.09
CA VAL A 51 -8.47 -16.33 -26.28
C VAL A 51 -7.95 -16.15 -27.71
N GLY A 52 -8.87 -16.14 -28.65
CA GLY A 52 -8.58 -16.09 -30.05
C GLY A 52 -7.67 -14.95 -30.47
N ARG A 53 -6.72 -15.29 -31.29
CA ARG A 53 -5.74 -14.52 -32.03
C ARG A 53 -4.52 -14.11 -31.22
N LYS A 54 -3.46 -14.96 -31.31
CA LYS A 54 -2.15 -14.39 -31.56
C LYS A 54 -2.31 -13.30 -32.60
N VAL A 55 -2.10 -12.06 -32.27
CA VAL A 55 -1.71 -11.09 -33.28
C VAL A 55 -0.43 -11.70 -33.85
N PRO A 56 -0.42 -12.09 -35.17
CA PRO A 56 0.78 -12.66 -35.74
C PRO A 56 1.92 -11.66 -35.48
N TYR A 57 3.04 -12.18 -35.01
CA TYR A 57 4.25 -11.38 -34.76
C TYR A 57 4.72 -10.65 -36.04
N ASP A 58 4.28 -11.12 -37.16
CA ASP A 58 4.55 -10.67 -38.53
C ASP A 58 3.70 -9.45 -38.95
N MET A 59 2.75 -8.98 -38.13
CA MET A 59 2.02 -7.72 -38.36
C MET A 59 2.55 -6.55 -37.51
N LEU A 60 3.58 -6.75 -36.73
CA LEU A 60 4.43 -5.67 -36.31
C LEU A 60 5.24 -5.29 -37.56
N GLU A 61 4.72 -4.31 -38.35
CA GLU A 61 5.60 -3.57 -39.24
C GLU A 61 6.92 -3.33 -38.52
N ASP A 62 8.06 -3.37 -39.21
CA ASP A 62 9.39 -3.03 -38.73
C ASP A 62 9.38 -1.60 -38.12
N HIS A 63 8.66 -1.42 -37.04
CA HIS A 63 8.85 -0.28 -36.17
C HIS A 63 10.18 -0.57 -35.47
N GLU A 64 11.23 0.09 -35.95
CA GLU A 64 12.46 0.24 -35.20
C GLU A 64 12.08 0.37 -33.74
N LEU A 65 12.52 -0.59 -32.90
CA LEU A 65 12.27 -0.59 -31.46
C LEU A 65 13.06 0.60 -30.86
N ASN A 66 12.57 1.81 -31.10
CA ASN A 66 13.19 3.04 -30.63
C ASN A 66 12.71 3.34 -29.23
N ILE A 67 13.64 3.55 -28.32
CA ILE A 67 13.35 4.06 -26.99
C ILE A 67 12.89 5.50 -27.15
N LYS A 68 11.62 5.79 -26.83
CA LYS A 68 11.08 7.14 -26.84
C LYS A 68 11.63 7.95 -25.67
N ASN A 69 11.78 9.25 -25.88
CA ASN A 69 12.01 10.17 -24.79
C ASN A 69 10.80 10.20 -23.84
N THR A 70 11.04 10.45 -22.58
CA THR A 70 9.98 10.49 -21.54
C THR A 70 8.84 11.44 -21.94
N SER A 71 9.16 12.61 -22.51
CA SER A 71 8.18 13.61 -22.94
C SER A 71 7.30 13.17 -24.14
N GLU A 72 7.61 12.04 -24.74
CA GLU A 72 6.84 11.46 -25.87
C GLU A 72 5.95 10.30 -25.43
N LEU A 73 6.08 9.85 -24.17
CA LEU A 73 5.39 8.67 -23.67
C LEU A 73 3.90 8.92 -23.45
N ARG A 74 3.12 7.92 -23.81
CA ARG A 74 1.73 7.74 -23.40
C ARG A 74 1.70 6.72 -22.26
N VAL A 75 1.30 7.15 -21.08
CA VAL A 75 1.31 6.31 -19.88
C VAL A 75 -0.11 5.99 -19.44
N ALA A 76 -0.43 4.71 -19.37
CA ALA A 76 -1.66 4.20 -18.78
C ALA A 76 -1.43 3.84 -17.31
N ILE A 77 -2.35 4.20 -16.42
CA ILE A 77 -2.31 3.77 -15.02
C ILE A 77 -3.60 3.01 -14.71
N VAL A 78 -3.48 1.81 -14.15
CA VAL A 78 -4.60 0.98 -13.70
C VAL A 78 -4.64 1.01 -12.18
N CYS A 79 -5.74 1.48 -11.60
CA CYS A 79 -5.87 1.67 -10.16
C CYS A 79 -7.32 1.88 -9.74
N ASN A 80 -7.58 2.02 -8.43
CA ASN A 80 -8.72 2.77 -7.93
C ASN A 80 -8.32 4.26 -7.80
N TRP A 81 -9.22 5.17 -8.15
CA TRP A 81 -8.91 6.59 -8.31
C TRP A 81 -9.91 7.48 -7.58
N ASN A 82 -9.41 8.53 -6.91
CA ASN A 82 -10.23 9.47 -6.14
C ASN A 82 -11.15 8.79 -5.09
N ASP A 83 -10.74 7.63 -4.58
CA ASP A 83 -11.48 6.82 -3.62
C ASP A 83 -10.89 6.94 -2.21
N LYS A 84 -11.67 6.60 -1.18
CA LYS A 84 -11.20 6.49 0.21
C LYS A 84 -10.26 5.28 0.37
N CYS A 85 -9.06 5.38 -0.19
CA CYS A 85 -8.09 4.30 -0.22
C CYS A 85 -6.66 4.86 -0.23
N GLY A 86 -5.74 4.21 0.51
CA GLY A 86 -4.33 4.59 0.51
C GLY A 86 -3.66 4.48 -0.85
N ILE A 87 -4.04 3.47 -1.64
CA ILE A 87 -3.49 3.25 -3.00
C ILE A 87 -3.99 4.33 -3.96
N SER A 88 -5.25 4.73 -3.84
CA SER A 88 -5.80 5.86 -4.59
C SER A 88 -5.03 7.16 -4.29
N THR A 89 -4.72 7.40 -3.02
CA THR A 89 -3.90 8.55 -2.59
C THR A 89 -2.47 8.46 -3.15
N TYR A 90 -1.83 7.30 -3.03
CA TYR A 90 -0.51 7.02 -3.62
C TYR A 90 -0.51 7.33 -5.12
N THR A 91 -1.47 6.76 -5.83
CA THR A 91 -1.57 6.92 -7.29
C THR A 91 -1.80 8.38 -7.68
N GLY A 92 -2.57 9.13 -6.89
CA GLY A 92 -2.80 10.56 -7.11
C GLY A 92 -1.52 11.38 -7.03
N TYR A 93 -0.67 11.14 -6.04
CA TYR A 93 0.63 11.81 -5.95
C TYR A 93 1.58 11.39 -7.07
N LEU A 94 1.67 10.09 -7.36
CA LEU A 94 2.50 9.58 -8.45
C LEU A 94 2.06 10.17 -9.80
N ALA A 95 0.77 10.14 -10.10
CA ALA A 95 0.21 10.67 -11.34
C ALA A 95 0.48 12.19 -11.47
N LYS A 96 0.35 12.95 -10.39
CA LYS A 96 0.68 14.37 -10.36
C LYS A 96 2.14 14.63 -10.68
N ALA A 97 3.06 13.78 -10.23
CA ALA A 97 4.49 13.90 -10.49
C ALA A 97 4.90 13.40 -11.90
N ILE A 98 4.20 12.40 -12.45
CA ILE A 98 4.45 11.86 -13.79
C ILE A 98 3.87 12.77 -14.89
N HIS A 99 2.65 13.27 -14.71
CA HIS A 99 1.89 13.96 -15.76
C HIS A 99 2.65 15.08 -16.48
N PRO A 100 3.38 15.98 -15.80
CA PRO A 100 4.13 17.04 -16.48
C PRO A 100 5.36 16.57 -17.27
N LYS A 101 5.75 15.31 -17.12
CA LYS A 101 6.97 14.73 -17.73
C LYS A 101 6.69 13.93 -19.00
N ILE A 102 5.43 13.66 -19.31
CA ILE A 102 5.01 12.75 -20.37
C ILE A 102 4.11 13.45 -21.38
N LYS A 103 3.89 12.82 -22.52
CA LYS A 103 3.03 13.37 -23.58
C LYS A 103 1.55 13.31 -23.21
N GLU A 104 1.09 12.17 -22.69
CA GLU A 104 -0.32 11.92 -22.41
C GLU A 104 -0.46 10.85 -21.31
N MET A 105 -1.42 11.05 -20.41
CA MET A 105 -1.77 10.11 -19.37
C MET A 105 -3.23 9.70 -19.48
N ARG A 106 -3.52 8.43 -19.21
CA ARG A 106 -4.87 7.95 -19.00
C ARG A 106 -4.92 7.02 -17.80
N ILE A 107 -5.91 7.24 -16.95
CA ILE A 107 -6.16 6.42 -15.77
C ILE A 107 -7.38 5.56 -16.05
N PHE A 108 -7.19 4.24 -16.01
CA PHE A 108 -8.25 3.25 -16.10
C PHE A 108 -8.63 2.84 -14.69
N SER A 109 -9.71 3.43 -14.16
CA SER A 109 -10.10 3.28 -12.77
C SER A 109 -11.18 2.24 -12.56
N GLU A 110 -11.18 1.67 -11.33
CA GLU A 110 -12.29 0.88 -10.80
C GLU A 110 -13.57 1.75 -10.71
N VAL A 111 -14.72 1.15 -11.02
CA VAL A 111 -16.03 1.72 -10.69
C VAL A 111 -16.25 1.54 -9.19
N SER A 112 -16.43 2.62 -8.45
CA SER A 112 -16.47 2.61 -6.99
C SER A 112 -17.51 3.59 -6.45
N ASP A 113 -18.16 3.20 -5.35
CA ASP A 113 -19.07 4.06 -4.56
C ASP A 113 -18.33 4.87 -3.47
N ASP A 114 -17.03 4.62 -3.26
CA ASP A 114 -16.20 5.32 -2.26
C ASP A 114 -15.51 6.59 -2.80
N GLN A 115 -15.94 7.08 -3.94
CA GLN A 115 -15.37 8.26 -4.59
C GLN A 115 -15.52 9.52 -3.70
N ILE A 116 -14.43 10.28 -3.57
CA ILE A 116 -14.35 11.46 -2.68
C ILE A 116 -14.38 12.80 -3.43
N LYS A 117 -14.15 12.81 -4.73
CA LYS A 117 -14.18 13.99 -5.60
C LYS A 117 -14.44 13.59 -7.05
N GLU A 118 -14.81 14.55 -7.89
CA GLU A 118 -14.97 14.36 -9.33
C GLU A 118 -13.65 13.94 -10.00
N ASP A 119 -13.76 13.13 -11.04
CA ASP A 119 -12.62 12.65 -11.81
C ASP A 119 -12.15 13.72 -12.81
N GLU A 120 -10.87 13.72 -13.04
CA GLU A 120 -10.22 14.51 -14.08
C GLU A 120 -10.53 13.94 -15.48
N SER A 121 -10.41 14.75 -16.52
CA SER A 121 -10.77 14.37 -17.91
C SER A 121 -9.97 13.20 -18.50
N TYR A 122 -8.84 12.87 -17.92
CA TYR A 122 -7.99 11.74 -18.31
C TYR A 122 -8.32 10.43 -17.58
N VAL A 123 -9.39 10.40 -16.76
CA VAL A 123 -9.84 9.23 -15.99
C VAL A 123 -11.00 8.56 -16.72
N GLU A 124 -10.93 7.24 -16.83
CA GLU A 124 -11.98 6.38 -17.35
C GLU A 124 -12.29 5.26 -16.34
N ARG A 125 -13.48 5.31 -15.70
CA ARG A 125 -13.97 4.22 -14.84
C ARG A 125 -14.57 3.12 -15.70
N CYS A 126 -13.92 1.96 -15.74
CA CYS A 126 -14.26 0.96 -16.75
C CYS A 126 -14.07 -0.50 -16.34
N TRP A 127 -13.78 -0.76 -15.06
CA TRP A 127 -13.67 -2.12 -14.57
C TRP A 127 -14.18 -2.21 -13.12
N GLU A 128 -14.56 -3.41 -12.72
CA GLU A 128 -15.10 -3.71 -11.40
C GLU A 128 -14.29 -4.82 -10.74
N ARG A 129 -14.14 -4.69 -9.41
CA ARG A 129 -13.41 -5.65 -8.59
C ARG A 129 -14.07 -7.03 -8.65
N GLY A 130 -13.25 -8.06 -8.87
CA GLY A 130 -13.72 -9.43 -8.97
C GLY A 130 -14.31 -9.81 -10.32
N GLU A 131 -14.56 -8.87 -11.24
CA GLU A 131 -15.03 -9.16 -12.60
C GLU A 131 -13.89 -9.48 -13.58
N SER A 132 -14.23 -9.83 -14.82
CA SER A 132 -13.24 -10.09 -15.88
C SER A 132 -12.49 -8.81 -16.22
N LEU A 133 -11.16 -8.87 -16.24
CA LEU A 133 -10.28 -7.76 -16.63
C LEU A 133 -9.94 -7.75 -18.13
N LEU A 134 -10.46 -8.68 -18.92
CA LEU A 134 -10.20 -8.71 -20.39
C LEU A 134 -10.78 -7.49 -21.12
N PRO A 135 -12.00 -6.99 -20.78
CA PRO A 135 -12.49 -5.75 -21.38
C PRO A 135 -11.61 -4.53 -21.04
N LEU A 136 -11.04 -4.48 -19.83
CA LEU A 136 -10.05 -3.47 -19.43
C LEU A 136 -8.78 -3.58 -20.30
N ALA A 137 -8.24 -4.80 -20.47
CA ALA A 137 -7.08 -5.01 -21.33
C ALA A 137 -7.30 -4.49 -22.74
N GLN A 138 -8.49 -4.79 -23.34
CA GLN A 138 -8.82 -4.31 -24.66
C GLN A 138 -8.85 -2.77 -24.74
N LYS A 139 -9.47 -2.10 -23.77
CA LYS A 139 -9.51 -0.62 -23.72
C LYS A 139 -8.11 -0.02 -23.64
N ILE A 140 -7.24 -0.61 -22.82
CA ILE A 140 -5.85 -0.17 -22.66
C ILE A 140 -5.11 -0.32 -24.00
N LEU A 141 -5.22 -1.48 -24.65
CA LEU A 141 -4.54 -1.77 -25.91
C LEU A 141 -5.06 -0.89 -27.06
N ASP A 142 -6.36 -0.61 -27.09
CA ASP A 142 -6.98 0.30 -28.09
C ASP A 142 -6.44 1.74 -27.92
N TRP A 143 -6.12 2.15 -26.68
CA TRP A 143 -5.52 3.45 -26.40
C TRP A 143 -4.03 3.51 -26.77
N LYS A 144 -3.36 2.37 -26.97
CA LYS A 144 -1.95 2.23 -27.40
C LYS A 144 -0.97 2.97 -26.46
N PRO A 145 -0.87 2.59 -25.17
CA PRO A 145 0.13 3.17 -24.28
C PRO A 145 1.55 2.70 -24.64
N ASP A 146 2.52 3.51 -24.30
CA ASP A 146 3.93 3.13 -24.34
C ASP A 146 4.35 2.41 -23.05
N LEU A 147 3.75 2.77 -21.91
CA LEU A 147 3.96 2.17 -20.61
C LEU A 147 2.62 2.02 -19.87
N ILE A 148 2.43 0.88 -19.21
CA ILE A 148 1.30 0.63 -18.32
C ILE A 148 1.85 0.48 -16.89
N ILE A 149 1.29 1.24 -15.93
CA ILE A 149 1.59 1.13 -14.50
C ILE A 149 0.35 0.55 -13.82
N ILE A 150 0.47 -0.63 -13.20
CA ILE A 150 -0.63 -1.31 -12.54
C ILE A 150 -0.39 -1.25 -11.04
N GLN A 151 -1.31 -0.60 -10.31
CA GLN A 151 -1.25 -0.47 -8.85
C GLN A 151 -1.92 -1.67 -8.21
N HIS A 152 -1.12 -2.65 -7.82
CA HIS A 152 -1.60 -3.93 -7.34
C HIS A 152 -1.75 -3.98 -5.82
N GLU A 153 -2.90 -4.49 -5.37
CA GLU A 153 -3.16 -4.99 -4.03
C GLU A 153 -4.09 -6.20 -4.14
N TYR A 154 -3.89 -7.22 -3.31
CA TYR A 154 -4.69 -8.46 -3.35
C TYR A 154 -6.18 -8.20 -3.14
N GLY A 155 -6.54 -7.21 -2.30
CA GLY A 155 -7.92 -6.81 -2.11
C GLY A 155 -8.53 -6.06 -3.30
N ILE A 156 -7.72 -5.47 -4.18
CA ILE A 156 -8.16 -4.80 -5.41
C ILE A 156 -8.31 -5.83 -6.54
N PHE A 157 -7.38 -6.78 -6.64
CA PHE A 157 -7.39 -7.87 -7.61
C PHE A 157 -7.55 -9.22 -6.90
N PRO A 158 -8.72 -9.52 -6.31
CA PRO A 158 -8.90 -10.67 -5.42
C PRO A 158 -8.87 -12.01 -6.14
N ASN A 159 -8.94 -12.03 -7.48
CA ASN A 159 -8.94 -13.25 -8.27
C ASN A 159 -7.64 -13.40 -9.06
N ALA A 160 -6.73 -14.24 -8.57
CA ALA A 160 -5.44 -14.51 -9.17
C ALA A 160 -5.51 -14.93 -10.64
N PHE A 161 -6.46 -15.80 -10.97
CA PHE A 161 -6.60 -16.30 -12.31
C PHE A 161 -7.02 -15.20 -13.31
N ARG A 162 -7.96 -14.33 -12.93
CA ARG A 162 -8.36 -13.18 -13.76
C ARG A 162 -7.23 -12.17 -13.91
N PHE A 163 -6.46 -11.98 -12.85
CA PHE A 163 -5.28 -11.11 -12.91
C PHE A 163 -4.20 -11.69 -13.84
N MET A 164 -3.95 -12.99 -13.80
CA MET A 164 -3.01 -13.66 -14.72
C MET A 164 -3.47 -13.53 -16.19
N GLN A 165 -4.76 -13.74 -16.47
CA GLN A 165 -5.32 -13.53 -17.81
C GLN A 165 -5.15 -12.08 -18.30
N PHE A 166 -5.29 -11.12 -17.40
CA PHE A 166 -5.08 -9.71 -17.68
C PHE A 166 -3.61 -9.44 -18.03
N MET A 167 -2.65 -9.97 -17.26
CA MET A 167 -1.22 -9.85 -17.57
C MET A 167 -0.86 -10.50 -18.91
N GLU A 168 -1.43 -11.66 -19.20
CA GLU A 168 -1.22 -12.35 -20.48
C GLU A 168 -1.79 -11.53 -21.65
N ALA A 169 -2.96 -10.93 -21.48
CA ALA A 169 -3.58 -10.08 -22.51
C ALA A 169 -2.78 -8.81 -22.80
N LEU A 170 -2.03 -8.29 -21.83
CA LEU A 170 -1.13 -7.14 -21.98
C LEU A 170 0.26 -7.51 -22.51
N ASP A 171 0.52 -8.81 -22.74
CA ASP A 171 1.82 -9.25 -23.24
C ASP A 171 2.12 -8.61 -24.61
N GLY A 172 3.32 -8.08 -24.75
CA GLY A 172 3.69 -7.27 -25.91
C GLY A 172 3.74 -5.75 -25.65
N THR A 173 2.99 -5.23 -24.67
CA THR A 173 3.10 -3.83 -24.23
C THR A 173 3.99 -3.71 -23.01
N PRO A 174 4.87 -2.70 -22.90
CA PRO A 174 5.63 -2.46 -21.68
C PRO A 174 4.70 -2.21 -20.50
N TYR A 175 4.87 -2.99 -19.42
CA TYR A 175 4.11 -2.76 -18.18
C TYR A 175 4.97 -3.01 -16.95
N VAL A 176 4.57 -2.41 -15.85
CA VAL A 176 5.10 -2.65 -14.50
C VAL A 176 3.95 -2.84 -13.52
N VAL A 177 4.09 -3.80 -12.62
CA VAL A 177 3.16 -4.05 -11.53
C VAL A 177 3.77 -3.52 -10.24
N ALA A 178 3.18 -2.47 -9.68
CA ALA A 178 3.57 -1.91 -8.38
C ALA A 178 2.79 -2.64 -7.28
N MET A 179 3.48 -3.46 -6.49
CA MET A 179 2.91 -4.22 -5.39
C MET A 179 2.96 -3.42 -4.10
N HIS A 180 1.79 -2.98 -3.62
CA HIS A 180 1.69 -2.20 -2.39
C HIS A 180 1.89 -3.01 -1.13
N SER A 181 1.65 -4.31 -1.18
CA SER A 181 1.97 -5.27 -0.14
C SER A 181 2.41 -6.60 -0.74
N VAL A 182 3.25 -7.31 0.00
CA VAL A 182 3.73 -8.67 -0.29
C VAL A 182 3.39 -9.54 0.91
N TYR A 183 2.73 -10.67 0.64
CA TYR A 183 2.35 -11.66 1.65
C TYR A 183 2.92 -13.02 1.26
N GLU A 184 3.78 -13.60 2.07
CA GLU A 184 4.40 -14.91 1.77
C GLU A 184 3.39 -15.99 1.37
N HIS A 185 2.23 -16.02 2.04
CA HIS A 185 1.22 -17.05 1.80
C HIS A 185 0.40 -16.82 0.52
N LEU A 186 0.18 -15.57 0.11
CA LEU A 186 -0.56 -15.25 -1.12
C LEU A 186 0.34 -15.35 -2.35
N ASP A 187 1.59 -14.90 -2.25
CA ASP A 187 2.54 -14.93 -3.36
C ASP A 187 2.98 -16.35 -3.74
N LYS A 188 2.91 -17.31 -2.82
CA LYS A 188 3.07 -18.74 -3.12
C LYS A 188 2.05 -19.29 -4.12
N LEU A 189 0.93 -18.58 -4.34
CA LEU A 189 -0.17 -18.98 -5.20
C LEU A 189 -0.07 -18.42 -6.63
N VAL A 190 1.13 -17.98 -7.09
CA VAL A 190 1.40 -17.72 -8.52
C VAL A 190 1.15 -16.30 -9.03
N TYR A 191 0.80 -15.33 -8.19
CA TYR A 191 0.56 -13.95 -8.67
C TYR A 191 1.76 -13.34 -9.38
N THR A 192 2.96 -13.51 -8.81
CA THR A 192 4.15 -12.83 -9.30
C THR A 192 4.78 -13.49 -10.52
N GLU A 193 4.51 -14.77 -10.78
CA GLU A 193 5.01 -15.44 -11.98
C GLU A 193 4.41 -14.90 -13.28
N ALA A 194 3.18 -14.36 -13.23
CA ALA A 194 2.55 -13.72 -14.37
C ALA A 194 3.13 -12.34 -14.67
N CYS A 195 3.80 -11.70 -13.72
CA CYS A 195 4.31 -10.35 -13.84
C CYS A 195 5.77 -10.36 -14.33
N LYS A 196 6.05 -9.70 -15.45
CA LYS A 196 7.42 -9.64 -16.01
C LYS A 196 8.30 -8.57 -15.34
N ASN A 197 7.69 -7.47 -14.92
CA ASN A 197 8.37 -6.36 -14.26
C ASN A 197 7.57 -5.98 -13.02
N ILE A 198 8.22 -5.98 -11.88
CA ILE A 198 7.59 -5.74 -10.59
C ILE A 198 8.30 -4.58 -9.90
N VAL A 199 7.53 -3.71 -9.29
CA VAL A 199 8.00 -2.72 -8.32
C VAL A 199 7.46 -3.08 -6.96
N VAL A 200 8.32 -3.03 -5.96
CA VAL A 200 8.00 -3.11 -4.53
C VAL A 200 8.52 -1.88 -3.80
N HIS A 201 8.07 -1.66 -2.57
CA HIS A 201 8.38 -0.42 -1.83
C HIS A 201 9.42 -0.60 -0.74
N SER A 202 10.00 -1.81 -0.59
CA SER A 202 11.10 -2.07 0.34
C SER A 202 11.97 -3.23 -0.15
N ASP A 203 13.23 -3.28 0.29
CA ASP A 203 14.15 -4.36 -0.01
C ASP A 203 13.71 -5.69 0.60
N ASP A 204 13.04 -5.65 1.76
CA ASP A 204 12.48 -6.84 2.38
C ASP A 204 11.37 -7.45 1.53
N ALA A 205 10.44 -6.64 1.00
CA ALA A 205 9.43 -7.11 0.07
C ALA A 205 10.06 -7.79 -1.16
N LYS A 206 11.12 -7.19 -1.74
CA LYS A 206 11.90 -7.80 -2.82
C LYS A 206 12.53 -9.14 -2.40
N SER A 207 13.16 -9.15 -1.23
CA SER A 207 13.82 -10.35 -0.70
C SER A 207 12.82 -11.49 -0.47
N ILE A 208 11.62 -11.20 0.00
CA ILE A 208 10.56 -12.20 0.17
C ILE A 208 10.12 -12.77 -1.17
N LEU A 209 9.85 -11.95 -2.17
CA LEU A 209 9.48 -12.44 -3.51
C LEU A 209 10.57 -13.34 -4.10
N GLN A 210 11.85 -12.97 -3.93
CA GLN A 210 12.97 -13.79 -4.38
C GLN A 210 13.09 -15.13 -3.64
N LYS A 211 12.87 -15.14 -2.32
CA LYS A 211 12.83 -16.38 -1.51
C LYS A 211 11.70 -17.31 -1.93
N LEU A 212 10.60 -16.78 -2.42
CA LEU A 212 9.48 -17.56 -2.95
C LEU A 212 9.72 -18.10 -4.36
N GLY A 213 10.91 -17.88 -4.92
CA GLY A 213 11.33 -18.40 -6.22
C GLY A 213 11.03 -17.46 -7.39
N ASN A 214 10.63 -16.22 -7.13
CA ASN A 214 10.43 -15.25 -8.20
C ASN A 214 11.79 -14.83 -8.80
N THR A 215 11.99 -15.14 -10.08
CA THR A 215 13.20 -14.82 -10.84
C THR A 215 13.04 -13.61 -11.76
N ARG A 216 11.92 -12.90 -11.66
CA ARG A 216 11.60 -11.75 -12.50
C ARG A 216 12.40 -10.51 -12.08
N ASP A 217 12.34 -9.50 -12.91
CA ASP A 217 12.90 -8.19 -12.57
C ASP A 217 12.05 -7.54 -11.48
N ILE A 218 12.65 -7.35 -10.31
CA ILE A 218 12.04 -6.68 -9.19
C ILE A 218 12.85 -5.44 -8.87
N ASP A 219 12.26 -4.28 -9.11
CA ASP A 219 12.82 -2.99 -8.75
C ASP A 219 12.26 -2.54 -7.39
N VAL A 220 13.09 -1.87 -6.60
CA VAL A 220 12.65 -1.22 -5.37
C VAL A 220 12.50 0.27 -5.67
N ILE A 221 11.28 0.77 -5.54
CA ILE A 221 10.98 2.21 -5.57
C ILE A 221 10.32 2.53 -4.26
N HIS A 222 11.02 3.24 -3.38
CA HIS A 222 10.47 3.63 -2.09
C HIS A 222 9.21 4.48 -2.26
N HIS A 223 8.31 4.37 -1.29
CA HIS A 223 7.08 5.15 -1.31
C HIS A 223 7.41 6.64 -1.26
N GLY A 224 6.90 7.41 -2.21
CA GLY A 224 7.15 8.85 -2.30
C GLY A 224 6.64 9.62 -1.08
N CYS A 225 7.31 10.72 -0.81
CA CYS A 225 6.95 11.68 0.23
C CYS A 225 6.42 12.96 -0.40
N VAL A 226 5.47 13.60 0.28
CA VAL A 226 4.95 14.92 -0.11
C VAL A 226 5.86 16.01 0.45
N GLU A 227 5.91 17.14 -0.24
CA GLU A 227 6.48 18.37 0.29
C GLU A 227 5.34 19.28 0.76
N PHE A 228 5.45 19.81 1.97
CA PHE A 228 4.48 20.76 2.52
C PHE A 228 5.13 22.12 2.74
N GLU A 229 4.42 23.16 2.34
CA GLU A 229 4.79 24.52 2.72
C GLU A 229 4.45 24.77 4.19
N GLU A 230 5.37 25.37 4.94
CA GLU A 230 5.12 25.82 6.32
C GLU A 230 4.06 26.93 6.31
N ILE A 231 3.04 26.78 7.16
CA ILE A 231 2.07 27.84 7.45
C ILE A 231 2.13 28.14 8.94
N ASP A 232 2.63 29.30 9.28
CA ASP A 232 3.03 29.70 10.64
C ASP A 232 1.89 29.98 11.67
N GLU A 233 0.62 29.96 11.30
CA GLU A 233 -0.41 30.68 12.09
C GLU A 233 -1.23 29.86 13.11
N LEU A 234 -1.02 28.57 13.32
CA LEU A 234 -1.95 27.72 14.11
C LEU A 234 -1.44 27.24 15.48
N TRP A 235 -0.31 27.69 15.97
CA TRP A 235 0.36 27.14 17.13
C TRP A 235 -0.34 27.30 18.50
N ASN A 236 -1.38 28.14 18.62
CA ASN A 236 -1.96 28.52 19.90
C ASN A 236 -3.28 27.82 20.28
N ILE A 237 -3.77 26.85 19.51
CA ILE A 237 -5.13 26.32 19.69
C ILE A 237 -5.19 25.11 20.64
N MET A 238 -4.16 24.29 20.72
CA MET A 238 -4.15 23.12 21.59
C MET A 238 -3.49 23.42 22.94
N ARG A 239 -4.25 23.19 24.02
CA ARG A 239 -3.80 23.50 25.40
C ARG A 239 -2.80 22.50 25.99
N SER A 240 -2.72 21.26 25.47
CA SER A 240 -1.80 20.25 25.99
C SER A 240 -0.42 20.35 25.34
N PRO A 241 0.66 20.48 26.10
CA PRO A 241 2.02 20.38 25.57
C PRO A 241 2.39 18.96 25.14
N TYR A 242 1.60 17.95 25.52
CA TYR A 242 1.83 16.53 25.27
C TYR A 242 0.73 15.95 24.36
N THR A 243 0.56 16.56 23.19
CA THR A 243 -0.44 16.12 22.23
C THR A 243 0.15 15.09 21.25
N ILE A 244 -0.38 13.89 21.27
CA ILE A 244 0.05 12.76 20.44
C ILE A 244 -1.04 12.45 19.44
N MET A 245 -0.66 12.19 18.19
CA MET A 245 -1.57 11.86 17.10
C MET A 245 -1.25 10.50 16.51
N GLN A 246 -2.29 9.80 16.09
CA GLN A 246 -2.22 8.69 15.13
C GLN A 246 -3.33 8.87 14.09
N PHE A 247 -3.13 8.36 12.88
CA PHE A 247 -4.18 8.37 11.86
C PHE A 247 -4.08 7.18 10.90
N GLY A 248 -5.20 6.86 10.27
CA GLY A 248 -5.30 5.76 9.31
C GLY A 248 -6.67 5.06 9.39
N PHE A 249 -6.81 3.97 8.64
CA PHE A 249 -8.01 3.15 8.70
C PHE A 249 -8.10 2.35 10.00
N GLY A 250 -9.32 2.10 10.48
CA GLY A 250 -9.62 1.46 11.75
C GLY A 250 -9.42 -0.05 11.77
N PHE A 251 -8.20 -0.51 11.52
CA PHE A 251 -7.83 -1.92 11.61
C PHE A 251 -7.01 -2.21 12.86
N ASN A 252 -7.19 -3.40 13.43
CA ASN A 252 -6.52 -3.83 14.66
C ASN A 252 -4.99 -3.81 14.56
N TYR A 253 -4.43 -4.14 13.40
CA TYR A 253 -2.97 -4.12 13.19
C TYR A 253 -2.36 -2.71 13.32
N LYS A 254 -3.18 -1.66 13.33
CA LYS A 254 -2.71 -0.27 13.56
C LYS A 254 -2.23 -0.03 15.00
N GLY A 255 -2.48 -0.95 15.93
CA GLY A 255 -1.90 -0.96 17.27
C GLY A 255 -2.33 0.22 18.14
N VAL A 256 -3.53 0.74 17.97
CA VAL A 256 -4.08 1.83 18.80
C VAL A 256 -4.18 1.41 20.27
N ASP A 257 -4.44 0.13 20.51
CA ASP A 257 -4.40 -0.48 21.84
C ASP A 257 -3.03 -0.36 22.52
N ARG A 258 -1.93 -0.48 21.76
CA ARG A 258 -0.57 -0.25 22.25
C ARG A 258 -0.35 1.21 22.64
N ALA A 259 -0.86 2.16 21.86
CA ALA A 259 -0.80 3.57 22.18
C ALA A 259 -1.58 3.88 23.48
N ILE A 260 -2.80 3.35 23.62
CA ILE A 260 -3.63 3.50 24.83
C ILE A 260 -2.87 3.01 26.08
N LYS A 261 -2.28 1.83 26.02
CA LYS A 261 -1.46 1.26 27.11
C LYS A 261 -0.21 2.10 27.41
N ALA A 262 0.44 2.65 26.38
CA ALA A 262 1.57 3.55 26.57
C ALA A 262 1.16 4.86 27.29
N ILE A 263 0.01 5.45 26.93
CA ILE A 263 -0.54 6.62 27.61
C ILE A 263 -0.85 6.31 29.08
N SER A 264 -1.45 5.15 29.36
CA SER A 264 -1.71 4.68 30.74
C SER A 264 -0.41 4.53 31.52
N HIS A 265 0.62 3.95 30.91
CA HIS A 265 1.93 3.80 31.54
C HIS A 265 2.55 5.16 31.89
N LEU A 266 2.54 6.13 30.97
CA LEU A 266 3.06 7.49 31.20
C LEU A 266 2.35 8.18 32.37
N LYS A 267 1.03 8.12 32.42
CA LYS A 267 0.25 8.71 33.53
C LYS A 267 0.54 8.05 34.87
N LYS A 268 0.74 6.75 34.90
CA LYS A 268 1.07 5.99 36.11
C LYS A 268 2.50 6.25 36.60
N SER A 269 3.47 6.40 35.68
CA SER A 269 4.87 6.57 35.99
C SER A 269 5.23 8.01 36.38
N ASN A 270 4.61 9.01 35.76
CA ASN A 270 4.83 10.43 36.06
C ASN A 270 3.52 11.22 35.93
N PRO A 271 2.63 11.11 36.95
CA PRO A 271 1.31 11.75 36.93
C PRO A 271 1.38 13.29 36.81
N GLU A 272 2.34 13.93 37.46
CA GLU A 272 2.47 15.39 37.42
C GLU A 272 2.77 15.92 36.02
N LYS A 273 3.69 15.26 35.33
CA LYS A 273 4.07 15.62 33.92
C LYS A 273 2.97 15.32 32.94
N PHE A 274 2.35 14.15 33.04
CA PHE A 274 1.43 13.62 32.03
C PHE A 274 -0.06 13.70 32.41
N GLU A 275 -0.43 14.51 33.42
CA GLU A 275 -1.83 14.72 33.78
C GLU A 275 -2.68 15.14 32.57
N ASN A 276 -2.16 16.06 31.76
CA ASN A 276 -2.82 16.62 30.60
C ASN A 276 -2.36 16.02 29.26
N ILE A 277 -1.74 14.83 29.28
CA ILE A 277 -1.42 14.14 28.02
C ILE A 277 -2.69 13.88 27.23
N PHE A 278 -2.63 14.11 25.92
CA PHE A 278 -3.78 13.92 25.06
C PHE A 278 -3.38 13.15 23.79
N TYR A 279 -4.04 12.04 23.58
CA TYR A 279 -3.87 11.22 22.39
C TYR A 279 -5.14 11.26 21.55
N PHE A 280 -5.00 11.51 20.25
CA PHE A 280 -6.13 11.44 19.33
C PHE A 280 -5.82 10.57 18.11
N TYR A 281 -6.77 9.73 17.78
CA TYR A 281 -6.73 8.85 16.63
C TYR A 281 -7.76 9.30 15.59
N LEU A 282 -7.26 9.72 14.42
CA LEU A 282 -8.13 9.99 13.27
C LEU A 282 -8.39 8.69 12.52
N CYS A 283 -9.49 8.04 12.87
CA CYS A 283 -9.88 6.73 12.40
C CYS A 283 -10.72 6.85 11.12
N SER A 284 -10.12 6.64 9.97
CA SER A 284 -10.87 6.53 8.72
C SER A 284 -11.58 5.18 8.64
N THR A 285 -12.79 5.20 8.08
CA THR A 285 -13.57 3.98 7.80
C THR A 285 -13.89 3.92 6.32
N ASN A 286 -13.96 2.72 5.75
CA ASN A 286 -14.48 2.48 4.41
C ASN A 286 -15.76 1.65 4.48
N THR A 287 -16.56 1.68 3.43
CA THR A 287 -17.87 1.02 3.38
C THR A 287 -17.77 -0.50 3.43
N HIS A 288 -16.70 -1.07 2.88
CA HIS A 288 -16.52 -2.52 2.79
C HIS A 288 -16.20 -3.20 4.12
N ASN A 289 -15.66 -2.46 5.11
CA ASN A 289 -15.19 -3.00 6.39
C ASN A 289 -15.87 -2.37 7.62
N MET A 290 -17.08 -1.84 7.48
CA MET A 290 -17.78 -1.10 8.55
C MET A 290 -17.95 -1.89 9.84
N VAL A 291 -18.27 -3.18 9.76
CA VAL A 291 -18.46 -4.05 10.95
C VAL A 291 -17.14 -4.17 11.69
N VAL A 292 -16.07 -4.56 11.00
CA VAL A 292 -14.73 -4.70 11.59
C VAL A 292 -14.26 -3.41 12.25
N HIS A 293 -14.51 -2.27 11.60
CA HIS A 293 -14.16 -0.97 12.16
C HIS A 293 -14.95 -0.62 13.42
N ASN A 294 -16.24 -0.98 13.47
CA ASN A 294 -17.08 -0.73 14.65
C ASN A 294 -16.64 -1.57 15.85
N ASP A 295 -16.45 -2.87 15.65
CA ASP A 295 -16.03 -3.79 16.72
C ASP A 295 -14.66 -3.36 17.29
N TYR A 296 -13.74 -2.98 16.41
CA TYR A 296 -12.44 -2.46 16.84
C TYR A 296 -12.56 -1.17 17.64
N TYR A 297 -13.38 -0.20 17.17
CA TYR A 297 -13.62 1.03 17.89
C TYR A 297 -14.15 0.79 19.31
N ASP A 298 -15.17 -0.07 19.45
CA ASP A 298 -15.79 -0.36 20.73
C ASP A 298 -14.80 -1.02 21.70
N SER A 299 -13.93 -1.89 21.18
CA SER A 299 -12.86 -2.49 21.97
C SER A 299 -11.82 -1.47 22.46
N LEU A 300 -11.50 -0.45 21.67
CA LEU A 300 -10.58 0.61 22.07
C LEU A 300 -11.17 1.53 23.14
N VAL A 301 -12.46 1.83 23.06
CA VAL A 301 -13.17 2.61 24.09
C VAL A 301 -13.16 1.86 25.41
N ALA A 302 -13.51 0.58 25.40
CA ALA A 302 -13.50 -0.27 26.59
C ALA A 302 -12.09 -0.36 27.21
N LEU A 303 -11.06 -0.55 26.39
CA LEU A 303 -9.67 -0.56 26.85
C LEU A 303 -9.25 0.77 27.49
N ALA A 304 -9.66 1.90 26.91
CA ALA A 304 -9.32 3.21 27.49
C ALA A 304 -9.99 3.44 28.85
N GLU A 305 -11.18 2.90 29.06
CA GLU A 305 -11.87 2.90 30.35
C GLU A 305 -11.15 2.00 31.37
N GLU A 306 -10.81 0.77 30.99
CA GLU A 306 -10.07 -0.19 31.81
C GLU A 306 -8.71 0.37 32.24
N GLU A 307 -7.99 1.01 31.33
CA GLU A 307 -6.67 1.61 31.61
C GLU A 307 -6.75 2.94 32.39
N GLY A 308 -7.95 3.50 32.60
CA GLY A 308 -8.17 4.75 33.33
C GLY A 308 -7.70 6.00 32.59
N VAL A 309 -7.72 5.98 31.25
CA VAL A 309 -7.25 7.07 30.39
C VAL A 309 -8.32 7.57 29.40
N ARG A 310 -9.58 7.21 29.62
CA ARG A 310 -10.68 7.56 28.72
C ARG A 310 -10.76 9.05 28.37
N ASP A 311 -10.54 9.91 29.37
CA ASP A 311 -10.61 11.37 29.19
C ASP A 311 -9.38 11.96 28.48
N ASN A 312 -8.31 11.17 28.34
CA ASN A 312 -7.09 11.56 27.65
C ASN A 312 -7.09 11.15 26.17
N ILE A 313 -8.15 10.48 25.72
CA ILE A 313 -8.19 9.85 24.40
C ILE A 313 -9.41 10.30 23.60
N ALA A 314 -9.18 10.76 22.37
CA ALA A 314 -10.24 11.01 21.38
C ALA A 314 -10.05 10.13 20.15
N ILE A 315 -11.13 9.50 19.71
CA ILE A 315 -11.15 8.73 18.46
C ILE A 315 -12.16 9.40 17.52
N VAL A 316 -11.66 9.97 16.43
CA VAL A 316 -12.46 10.70 15.43
C VAL A 316 -12.75 9.76 14.27
N ARG A 317 -13.99 9.26 14.19
CA ARG A 317 -14.44 8.30 13.18
C ARG A 317 -14.91 9.00 11.90
N LYS A 318 -14.00 9.62 11.20
CA LYS A 318 -14.31 10.31 9.96
C LYS A 318 -13.08 10.36 9.05
N TYR A 319 -13.29 10.07 7.77
CA TYR A 319 -12.25 10.33 6.76
C TYR A 319 -11.92 11.83 6.73
N GLN A 320 -10.65 12.15 6.79
CA GLN A 320 -10.16 13.53 6.78
C GLN A 320 -9.66 13.88 5.37
N SER A 321 -10.03 15.05 4.87
CA SER A 321 -9.40 15.60 3.68
C SER A 321 -7.91 15.91 3.96
N GLU A 322 -7.08 15.96 2.93
CA GLU A 322 -5.66 16.31 3.06
C GLU A 322 -5.44 17.61 3.83
N ARG A 323 -6.26 18.64 3.53
CA ARG A 323 -6.21 19.92 4.24
C ARG A 323 -6.49 19.75 5.74
N MET A 324 -7.53 18.99 6.11
CA MET A 324 -7.84 18.76 7.52
C MET A 324 -6.80 17.92 8.21
N LEU A 325 -6.27 16.89 7.55
CA LEU A 325 -5.19 16.07 8.07
C LEU A 325 -3.94 16.93 8.35
N SER A 326 -3.57 17.81 7.41
CA SER A 326 -2.46 18.75 7.59
C SER A 326 -2.68 19.68 8.77
N LEU A 327 -3.90 20.19 9.01
CA LEU A 327 -4.23 21.00 10.19
C LEU A 327 -4.05 20.22 11.50
N TYR A 328 -4.55 18.97 11.56
CA TYR A 328 -4.37 18.12 12.73
C TYR A 328 -2.88 17.79 13.01
N LEU A 329 -2.12 17.50 11.95
CA LEU A 329 -0.68 17.24 12.07
C LEU A 329 0.07 18.45 12.63
N ARG A 330 -0.33 19.68 12.27
CA ARG A 330 0.28 20.89 12.87
C ARG A 330 0.02 21.01 14.36
N LEU A 331 -1.16 20.61 14.82
CA LEU A 331 -1.51 20.64 16.24
C LEU A 331 -0.79 19.54 17.04
N ALA A 332 -0.45 18.42 16.42
CA ALA A 332 0.27 17.34 17.06
C ALA A 332 1.70 17.75 17.44
N LYS A 333 2.16 17.32 18.60
CA LYS A 333 3.54 17.47 19.06
C LYS A 333 4.38 16.23 18.76
N LEU A 334 3.70 15.08 18.58
CA LEU A 334 4.28 13.79 18.26
C LEU A 334 3.27 12.99 17.45
N VAL A 335 3.73 12.20 16.50
CA VAL A 335 2.89 11.25 15.76
C VAL A 335 3.42 9.83 15.97
N VAL A 336 2.52 8.87 16.24
CA VAL A 336 2.89 7.49 16.54
C VAL A 336 2.20 6.51 15.57
N PHE A 337 2.92 5.46 15.19
CA PHE A 337 2.41 4.36 14.35
C PHE A 337 2.80 3.00 14.97
N PRO A 338 2.19 2.62 16.09
CA PRO A 338 2.59 1.44 16.88
C PRO A 338 1.99 0.14 16.30
N TYR A 339 2.13 -0.08 14.99
CA TYR A 339 1.53 -1.21 14.29
C TYR A 339 1.92 -2.54 14.91
N VAL A 340 1.02 -3.50 14.84
CA VAL A 340 1.20 -4.84 15.40
C VAL A 340 1.59 -5.79 14.29
N VAL A 341 2.63 -6.58 14.51
CA VAL A 341 2.94 -7.74 13.66
C VAL A 341 2.13 -8.91 14.22
N ASN A 342 1.16 -9.38 13.46
CA ASN A 342 0.31 -10.50 13.88
C ASN A 342 0.92 -11.83 13.37
N GLY A 343 1.60 -12.57 14.27
CA GLY A 343 2.00 -13.96 14.08
C GLY A 343 2.69 -14.25 12.74
N ASP A 344 2.20 -15.29 12.05
CA ASP A 344 2.77 -15.76 10.77
C ASP A 344 2.33 -14.93 9.55
N ASN A 345 1.37 -14.02 9.70
CA ASN A 345 0.86 -13.17 8.63
C ASN A 345 1.68 -11.88 8.48
N LYS A 346 2.92 -12.03 8.05
CA LYS A 346 3.80 -10.89 7.81
C LYS A 346 3.41 -10.18 6.51
N VAL A 347 3.25 -8.86 6.61
CA VAL A 347 2.99 -7.97 5.48
C VAL A 347 4.23 -7.14 5.23
N TYR A 348 4.77 -7.20 4.04
CA TYR A 348 5.90 -6.40 3.59
C TYR A 348 5.41 -5.32 2.62
N GLY A 349 5.87 -4.11 2.79
CA GLY A 349 5.44 -2.96 1.99
C GLY A 349 5.87 -1.66 2.63
N ALA A 350 5.13 -0.58 2.37
CA ALA A 350 5.43 0.72 2.93
C ALA A 350 4.15 1.44 3.40
N SER A 351 4.21 2.05 4.59
CA SER A 351 3.09 2.83 5.12
C SER A 351 3.13 4.28 4.63
N GLY A 352 2.17 4.68 3.79
CA GLY A 352 2.06 6.08 3.34
C GLY A 352 1.75 7.07 4.47
N ALA A 353 1.02 6.65 5.51
CA ALA A 353 0.63 7.53 6.61
C ALA A 353 1.84 8.12 7.37
N ILE A 354 2.86 7.30 7.66
CA ILE A 354 4.06 7.77 8.37
C ILE A 354 4.81 8.82 7.55
N ARG A 355 4.88 8.66 6.22
CA ARG A 355 5.57 9.60 5.32
C ARG A 355 4.90 10.96 5.28
N ILE A 356 3.57 11.00 5.38
CA ILE A 356 2.83 12.26 5.52
C ILE A 356 3.20 12.94 6.83
N ALA A 357 3.30 12.22 7.95
CA ALA A 357 3.69 12.79 9.24
C ALA A 357 5.14 13.31 9.22
N MET A 358 6.08 12.53 8.68
CA MET A 358 7.48 12.92 8.51
C MET A 358 7.61 14.20 7.69
N ALA A 359 6.90 14.29 6.56
CA ALA A 359 6.91 15.45 5.69
C ALA A 359 6.37 16.73 6.33
N HIS A 360 5.55 16.62 7.40
CA HIS A 360 5.12 17.76 8.20
C HIS A 360 6.15 18.18 9.29
N GLY A 361 7.36 17.65 9.26
CA GLY A 361 8.41 17.98 10.23
C GLY A 361 8.05 17.59 11.66
N LYS A 362 7.24 16.57 11.84
CA LYS A 362 6.88 16.08 13.19
C LYS A 362 7.85 15.02 13.66
N PRO A 363 8.18 14.98 14.96
CA PRO A 363 8.80 13.80 15.50
C PRO A 363 7.84 12.63 15.34
N VAL A 364 8.35 11.49 14.88
CA VAL A 364 7.57 10.30 14.58
C VAL A 364 8.18 9.10 15.29
N ILE A 365 7.31 8.24 15.85
CA ILE A 365 7.70 6.94 16.40
C ILE A 365 6.89 5.88 15.64
N CYS A 366 7.51 4.80 15.21
CA CYS A 366 6.81 3.65 14.66
C CYS A 366 7.20 2.36 15.41
N SER A 367 6.52 1.26 15.11
CA SER A 367 6.90 -0.06 15.62
C SER A 367 7.91 -0.75 14.72
N ASP A 368 8.32 -1.96 15.10
CA ASP A 368 9.16 -2.86 14.34
C ASP A 368 8.43 -3.65 13.23
N SER A 369 7.26 -3.16 12.80
CA SER A 369 6.50 -3.75 11.70
C SER A 369 7.26 -3.65 10.37
N HIS A 370 7.17 -4.70 9.55
CA HIS A 370 7.74 -4.74 8.20
C HIS A 370 7.20 -3.68 7.21
N LEU A 371 6.16 -2.94 7.61
CA LEU A 371 5.70 -1.77 6.87
C LEU A 371 6.58 -0.52 7.08
N PHE A 372 7.61 -0.63 7.93
CA PHE A 372 8.55 0.44 8.29
C PHE A 372 10.02 -0.01 8.19
N ASP A 373 10.33 -1.15 7.52
CA ASP A 373 11.69 -1.68 7.47
C ASP A 373 12.65 -0.72 6.75
N ASP A 374 12.16 0.00 5.77
CA ASP A 374 12.92 1.07 5.08
C ASP A 374 13.18 2.33 5.93
N LEU A 375 12.64 2.37 7.15
CA LEU A 375 12.87 3.44 8.13
C LEU A 375 13.75 3.00 9.30
N GLU A 376 14.37 1.81 9.21
CA GLU A 376 15.29 1.33 10.23
C GLU A 376 16.51 2.25 10.35
N GLY A 377 16.85 2.63 11.60
CA GLY A 377 17.92 3.58 11.87
C GLY A 377 17.57 5.06 11.62
N ILE A 378 16.40 5.35 11.08
CA ILE A 378 15.91 6.71 10.78
C ILE A 378 14.90 7.16 11.82
N ILE A 379 13.95 6.29 12.18
CA ILE A 379 12.86 6.55 13.12
C ILE A 379 12.94 5.58 14.30
N PRO A 380 12.69 6.02 15.56
CA PRO A 380 12.60 5.12 16.71
C PRO A 380 11.52 4.04 16.52
N ARG A 381 11.87 2.77 16.83
CA ARG A 381 11.01 1.60 16.59
C ARG A 381 10.82 0.77 17.87
N PRO A 382 10.13 1.27 18.91
CA PRO A 382 9.86 0.52 20.13
C PRO A 382 8.98 -0.71 19.88
N THR A 383 9.31 -1.82 20.56
CA THR A 383 8.69 -3.13 20.35
C THR A 383 7.54 -3.46 21.31
N SER A 384 7.36 -2.67 22.37
CA SER A 384 6.33 -2.87 23.40
C SER A 384 5.62 -1.57 23.78
N PRO A 385 4.43 -1.62 24.41
CA PRO A 385 3.77 -0.42 24.96
C PRO A 385 4.62 0.33 25.99
N THR A 386 5.39 -0.38 26.82
CA THR A 386 6.30 0.24 27.79
C THR A 386 7.45 0.98 27.09
N ALA A 387 8.12 0.32 26.14
CA ALA A 387 9.18 0.96 25.36
C ALA A 387 8.64 2.14 24.53
N LEU A 388 7.41 2.07 24.04
CA LEU A 388 6.73 3.19 23.38
C LEU A 388 6.53 4.36 24.35
N ALA A 389 6.10 4.09 25.57
CA ALA A 389 5.94 5.11 26.60
C ALA A 389 7.28 5.79 26.96
N GLU A 390 8.34 5.00 27.12
CA GLU A 390 9.70 5.51 27.38
C GLU A 390 10.20 6.41 26.25
N GLU A 391 9.98 6.00 25.00
CA GLU A 391 10.38 6.79 23.85
C GLU A 391 9.53 8.08 23.70
N ILE A 392 8.24 8.01 23.99
CA ILE A 392 7.36 9.20 24.04
C ILE A 392 7.89 10.18 25.11
N ASP A 393 8.22 9.70 26.30
CA ASP A 393 8.76 10.55 27.36
C ASP A 393 10.10 11.18 26.94
N ARG A 394 10.97 10.42 26.30
CA ARG A 394 12.25 10.90 25.77
C ARG A 394 12.07 12.01 24.74
N ILE A 395 11.18 11.83 23.74
CA ILE A 395 10.86 12.86 22.75
C ILE A 395 10.36 14.16 23.41
N PHE A 396 9.58 14.05 24.49
CA PHE A 396 9.08 15.24 25.19
C PHE A 396 10.04 15.86 26.18
N SER A 397 11.09 15.15 26.58
CA SER A 397 12.05 15.60 27.62
C SER A 397 13.39 16.03 27.06
N ASP A 398 13.78 15.51 25.90
CA ASP A 398 15.10 15.66 25.28
C ASP A 398 14.94 16.34 23.92
N ASP A 399 15.23 17.66 23.90
CA ASP A 399 15.11 18.47 22.69
C ASP A 399 16.11 18.06 21.61
N ASP A 400 17.30 17.61 22.00
CA ASP A 400 18.33 17.19 21.05
C ASP A 400 17.91 15.89 20.36
N HIS A 401 17.46 14.91 21.13
CA HIS A 401 16.92 13.66 20.58
C HIS A 401 15.71 13.90 19.67
N ARG A 402 14.77 14.74 20.11
CA ARG A 402 13.62 15.10 19.29
C ARG A 402 14.02 15.72 17.95
N ASN A 403 14.97 16.64 17.97
CA ASN A 403 15.46 17.30 16.76
C ASN A 403 16.22 16.33 15.86
N GLU A 404 16.99 15.38 16.41
CA GLU A 404 17.63 14.31 15.66
C GLU A 404 16.60 13.48 14.89
N VAL A 405 15.53 13.03 15.55
CA VAL A 405 14.44 12.25 14.91
C VAL A 405 13.78 13.06 13.79
N ILE A 406 13.49 14.35 14.01
CA ILE A 406 12.90 15.20 12.98
C ILE A 406 13.86 15.35 11.78
N ASN A 407 15.13 15.63 12.03
CA ASN A 407 16.10 15.88 10.96
C ASN A 407 16.33 14.63 10.09
N SER A 408 16.49 13.46 10.72
CA SER A 408 16.63 12.19 10.00
C SER A 408 15.38 11.87 9.15
N ALA A 409 14.19 12.12 9.72
CA ALA A 409 12.94 11.96 8.98
C ALA A 409 12.85 12.90 7.77
N MET A 410 13.24 14.16 7.93
CA MET A 410 13.20 15.16 6.85
C MET A 410 14.26 14.91 5.77
N GLU A 411 15.40 14.32 6.12
CA GLU A 411 16.40 13.86 5.14
C GLU A 411 15.84 12.76 4.27
N TYR A 412 15.24 11.73 4.88
CA TYR A 412 14.56 10.67 4.15
C TYR A 412 13.45 11.22 3.22
N VAL A 413 12.65 12.18 3.68
CA VAL A 413 11.57 12.81 2.89
C VAL A 413 12.13 13.47 1.63
N ARG A 414 13.26 14.19 1.75
CA ARG A 414 13.90 14.86 0.59
C ARG A 414 14.45 13.85 -0.42
N GLU A 415 15.04 12.76 0.05
CA GLU A 415 15.61 11.72 -0.81
C GLU A 415 14.53 10.92 -1.55
N HIS A 416 13.36 10.72 -0.90
CA HIS A 416 12.27 9.91 -1.42
C HIS A 416 11.04 10.77 -1.79
N SER A 417 11.28 11.87 -2.51
CA SER A 417 10.18 12.71 -3.01
C SER A 417 9.35 12.00 -4.09
N TRP A 418 8.11 12.41 -4.28
CA TRP A 418 7.27 11.92 -5.40
C TRP A 418 7.88 12.22 -6.77
N GLU A 419 8.68 13.27 -6.86
CA GLU A 419 9.44 13.61 -8.06
C GLU A 419 10.46 12.52 -8.39
N ASN A 420 11.22 12.04 -7.41
CA ASN A 420 12.17 10.96 -7.56
C ASN A 420 11.46 9.63 -7.88
N SER A 421 10.39 9.30 -7.15
CA SER A 421 9.58 8.13 -7.45
C SER A 421 9.04 8.13 -8.89
N ALA A 422 8.57 9.28 -9.37
CA ALA A 422 8.10 9.42 -10.75
C ALA A 422 9.21 9.17 -11.77
N ASN A 423 10.40 9.69 -11.53
CA ASN A 423 11.57 9.46 -12.40
C ASN A 423 11.94 7.97 -12.44
N ASP A 424 11.94 7.30 -11.29
CA ASP A 424 12.23 5.88 -11.19
C ASP A 424 11.21 5.02 -11.95
N TYR A 425 9.92 5.32 -11.84
CA TYR A 425 8.88 4.64 -12.61
C TYR A 425 9.05 4.82 -14.13
N LEU A 426 9.40 6.02 -14.55
CA LEU A 426 9.64 6.30 -15.97
C LEU A 426 10.94 5.64 -16.50
N ALA A 427 11.97 5.50 -15.65
CA ALA A 427 13.19 4.79 -15.99
C ALA A 427 12.96 3.29 -16.23
N ILE A 428 11.92 2.69 -15.63
CA ILE A 428 11.54 1.30 -15.91
C ILE A 428 11.17 1.11 -17.38
N TYR A 429 10.51 2.08 -18.01
CA TYR A 429 10.21 2.00 -19.44
C TYR A 429 11.49 1.81 -20.26
N GLU A 430 12.50 2.64 -20.02
CA GLU A 430 13.78 2.56 -20.72
C GLU A 430 14.47 1.18 -20.48
N LYS A 431 14.44 0.71 -19.25
CA LYS A 431 14.97 -0.62 -18.87
C LYS A 431 14.26 -1.75 -19.63
N ILE A 432 12.92 -1.72 -19.71
CA ILE A 432 12.13 -2.72 -20.44
C ILE A 432 12.47 -2.68 -21.93
N MET A 433 12.54 -1.49 -22.54
CA MET A 433 12.81 -1.33 -23.95
C MET A 433 14.21 -1.78 -24.32
N LYS A 434 15.25 -1.43 -23.52
CA LYS A 434 16.62 -1.92 -23.72
C LYS A 434 16.70 -3.45 -23.72
N LYS A 435 15.97 -4.12 -22.81
CA LYS A 435 15.92 -5.60 -22.78
C LYS A 435 15.24 -6.19 -24.01
N ARG A 436 14.17 -5.55 -24.49
CA ARG A 436 13.49 -6.02 -25.72
C ARG A 436 14.40 -5.91 -26.93
N ILE A 437 15.13 -4.80 -27.09
CA ILE A 437 16.07 -4.58 -28.18
C ILE A 437 17.23 -5.58 -28.12
N SER A 438 17.75 -5.89 -26.93
CA SER A 438 18.86 -6.85 -26.79
C SER A 438 18.48 -8.32 -26.99
N ASN A 439 17.19 -8.66 -27.02
CA ASN A 439 16.67 -10.01 -27.22
C ASN A 439 16.17 -10.24 -28.65
N VAL A 440 16.26 -9.25 -29.53
CA VAL A 440 16.03 -9.33 -30.97
C VAL A 440 17.35 -9.51 -31.70
#